data_45bb9a4e2bc988da8703a2eb91161ca1
#
_entry.id   45bb9a4e2bc988da8703a2eb91161ca1
#
_cell.length_a   1.000
_cell.length_b   1.000
_cell.length_c   1.000
_cell.angle_alpha   90.00
_cell.angle_beta   90.00
_cell.angle_gamma   90.00
#
_symmetry.space_group_name_H-M   'P 1'
#
loop_
_entity.id
_entity.type
_entity.pdbx_description
1 polymer ?
#
loop_
_entity_poly.entity_id
_entity_poly.type
_entity_poly.pdbx_seq_one_letter_code
_entity_poly.pdbx_strand_id
1 'polypeptide(L)'
;MNYGVDIEAGDAFVEKLKEKAPTIGGFGGMFKVPRGYEEPILVSGTDGVGTKINICRVANDYTTIGQDLVAMCVNDIITCGAKPLYFLDYISTQKIDDNLADIMVGILKGCEIAGMELIGGETAEHTRQNEYDLAGFCTGIVEKTELIDGSLIQAGDKIIGLPSSGVHSNGYTLINDMLWRQKIYYKDMPELLTPTTIYAPLIMKLLEEFPIVGMAHITGGGLLSNVSRCIPEGLKADINYNSWNLPEIFQKLSLIHI
;
A
#
# COMPACT_ATOMS: atom_id res chain seq x y z
N MET A 1 -24.48 28.34 -11.98
CA MET A 1 -24.82 27.12 -12.74
C MET A 1 -24.24 25.94 -11.96
N ASN A 2 -25.08 25.05 -11.49
CA ASN A 2 -24.60 23.89 -10.74
C ASN A 2 -24.17 22.82 -11.75
N TYR A 3 -22.86 22.65 -11.96
CA TYR A 3 -22.28 21.68 -12.91
C TYR A 3 -22.20 20.25 -12.33
N GLY A 4 -22.85 19.98 -11.19
CA GLY A 4 -22.86 18.68 -10.54
C GLY A 4 -21.60 18.39 -9.69
N VAL A 5 -20.70 19.36 -9.53
CA VAL A 5 -19.49 19.32 -8.71
C VAL A 5 -19.55 20.44 -7.68
N ASP A 6 -19.24 20.14 -6.42
CA ASP A 6 -19.21 21.14 -5.33
C ASP A 6 -17.79 21.71 -5.18
N ILE A 7 -17.52 22.78 -5.92
CA ILE A 7 -16.20 23.45 -5.91
C ILE A 7 -15.87 24.00 -4.52
N GLU A 8 -16.85 24.56 -3.79
CA GLU A 8 -16.63 25.16 -2.46
C GLU A 8 -16.25 24.07 -1.43
N ALA A 9 -16.86 22.89 -1.49
CA ALA A 9 -16.50 21.75 -0.65
C ALA A 9 -15.08 21.25 -0.98
N GLY A 10 -14.72 21.22 -2.27
CA GLY A 10 -13.37 20.88 -2.73
C GLY A 10 -12.32 21.84 -2.18
N ASP A 11 -12.53 23.14 -2.34
CA ASP A 11 -11.60 24.18 -1.86
C ASP A 11 -11.45 24.13 -0.33
N ALA A 12 -12.54 23.98 0.41
CA ALA A 12 -12.51 23.87 1.86
C ALA A 12 -11.78 22.60 2.34
N PHE A 13 -11.89 21.51 1.59
CA PHE A 13 -11.16 20.27 1.86
C PHE A 13 -9.65 20.45 1.65
N VAL A 14 -9.23 21.07 0.54
CA VAL A 14 -7.81 21.35 0.26
C VAL A 14 -7.20 22.28 1.33
N GLU A 15 -7.91 23.29 1.81
CA GLU A 15 -7.42 24.16 2.87
C GLU A 15 -7.17 23.40 4.19
N LYS A 16 -8.04 22.47 4.55
CA LYS A 16 -7.82 21.59 5.73
C LYS A 16 -6.61 20.65 5.54
N LEU A 17 -6.38 20.19 4.32
CA LEU A 17 -5.20 19.37 4.01
C LEU A 17 -3.89 20.15 4.13
N LYS A 18 -3.86 21.43 3.70
CA LYS A 18 -2.68 22.30 3.81
C LYS A 18 -2.21 22.49 5.25
N GLU A 19 -3.10 22.44 6.24
CA GLU A 19 -2.73 22.51 7.65
C GLU A 19 -1.83 21.33 8.07
N LYS A 20 -2.04 20.15 7.45
CA LYS A 20 -1.32 18.91 7.78
C LYS A 20 -0.21 18.57 6.78
N ALA A 21 -0.32 19.04 5.55
CA ALA A 21 0.63 18.85 4.47
C ALA A 21 0.91 20.20 3.76
N PRO A 22 1.72 21.07 4.36
CA PRO A 22 1.92 22.46 3.88
C PRO A 22 2.63 22.55 2.51
N THR A 23 3.17 21.44 2.03
CA THR A 23 3.79 21.34 0.69
C THR A 23 2.77 21.21 -0.43
N ILE A 24 1.51 20.92 -0.11
CA ILE A 24 0.40 20.83 -1.07
C ILE A 24 -0.10 22.24 -1.43
N GLY A 25 -0.38 22.51 -2.71
CA GLY A 25 -1.09 23.74 -3.09
C GLY A 25 -0.65 24.41 -4.37
N GLY A 26 0.23 23.79 -5.17
CA GLY A 26 0.55 24.20 -6.54
C GLY A 26 -0.06 23.24 -7.56
N PHE A 27 0.06 23.58 -8.86
CA PHE A 27 -0.33 22.65 -9.93
C PHE A 27 0.50 21.37 -9.99
N GLY A 28 1.70 21.36 -9.37
CA GLY A 28 2.56 20.21 -9.29
C GLY A 28 3.23 20.08 -7.93
N GLY A 29 3.32 18.85 -7.43
CA GLY A 29 4.11 18.54 -6.24
C GLY A 29 5.60 18.73 -6.50
N MET A 30 6.29 19.43 -5.62
CA MET A 30 7.73 19.66 -5.74
C MET A 30 8.46 18.93 -4.61
N PHE A 31 9.46 18.16 -4.99
CA PHE A 31 10.32 17.46 -4.03
C PHE A 31 11.78 17.75 -4.34
N LYS A 32 12.55 18.09 -3.31
CA LYS A 32 13.98 18.35 -3.49
C LYS A 32 14.73 17.02 -3.47
N VAL A 33 15.40 16.69 -4.58
CA VAL A 33 16.24 15.48 -4.66
C VAL A 33 17.30 15.52 -3.56
N PRO A 34 17.41 14.46 -2.72
CA PRO A 34 18.44 14.35 -1.69
C PRO A 34 19.84 14.40 -2.29
N ARG A 35 20.80 14.90 -1.50
CA ARG A 35 22.22 14.90 -1.89
C ARG A 35 22.91 13.66 -1.31
N GLY A 36 24.09 13.33 -1.84
CA GLY A 36 24.95 12.25 -1.32
C GLY A 36 24.91 10.98 -2.14
N TYR A 37 24.18 10.96 -3.25
CA TYR A 37 24.17 9.88 -4.23
C TYR A 37 25.14 10.22 -5.37
N GLU A 38 25.85 9.20 -5.89
CA GLU A 38 26.74 9.32 -7.06
C GLU A 38 26.00 9.01 -8.36
N GLU A 39 25.27 7.88 -8.42
CA GLU A 39 24.42 7.45 -9.53
C GLU A 39 23.00 7.13 -9.00
N PRO A 40 22.20 8.13 -8.60
CA PRO A 40 20.88 7.91 -8.02
C PRO A 40 19.89 7.31 -9.02
N ILE A 41 19.21 6.24 -8.61
CA ILE A 41 18.09 5.65 -9.33
C ILE A 41 16.79 6.01 -8.61
N LEU A 42 15.84 6.57 -9.33
CA LEU A 42 14.47 6.78 -8.83
C LEU A 42 13.64 5.51 -9.11
N VAL A 43 13.03 4.98 -8.09
CA VAL A 43 12.11 3.83 -8.17
C VAL A 43 10.71 4.33 -7.87
N SER A 44 9.78 4.13 -8.79
CA SER A 44 8.39 4.56 -8.64
C SER A 44 7.45 3.38 -8.72
N GLY A 45 6.43 3.38 -7.88
CA GLY A 45 5.35 2.41 -7.86
C GLY A 45 3.99 3.08 -7.82
N THR A 46 3.00 2.40 -8.38
CA THR A 46 1.60 2.81 -8.31
C THR A 46 0.74 1.58 -8.02
N ASP A 47 -0.20 1.73 -7.11
CA ASP A 47 -1.16 0.68 -6.76
C ASP A 47 -2.44 1.31 -6.19
N GLY A 48 -3.46 0.48 -5.98
CA GLY A 48 -4.70 0.81 -5.32
C GLY A 48 -4.96 -0.09 -4.11
N VAL A 49 -6.10 0.10 -3.48
CA VAL A 49 -6.54 -0.75 -2.36
C VAL A 49 -7.42 -1.92 -2.81
N GLY A 50 -7.68 -2.02 -4.11
CA GLY A 50 -8.54 -3.03 -4.70
C GLY A 50 -9.92 -3.06 -4.04
N THR A 51 -10.50 -4.25 -3.97
CA THR A 51 -11.86 -4.44 -3.43
C THR A 51 -11.94 -4.43 -1.89
N LYS A 52 -10.84 -4.14 -1.18
CA LYS A 52 -10.87 -3.90 0.29
C LYS A 52 -11.76 -2.71 0.65
N ILE A 53 -11.86 -1.71 -0.22
CA ILE A 53 -12.73 -0.54 -0.03
C ILE A 53 -14.20 -0.92 0.26
N ASN A 54 -14.67 -2.05 -0.26
CA ASN A 54 -16.03 -2.53 -0.02
C ASN A 54 -16.26 -2.95 1.43
N ILE A 55 -15.21 -3.42 2.13
CA ILE A 55 -15.31 -3.73 3.57
C ILE A 55 -15.47 -2.44 4.36
N CYS A 56 -14.76 -1.37 3.99
CA CYS A 56 -14.90 -0.06 4.62
C CYS A 56 -16.35 0.43 4.54
N ARG A 57 -17.00 0.26 3.39
CA ARG A 57 -18.41 0.59 3.20
C ARG A 57 -19.33 -0.25 4.10
N VAL A 58 -19.12 -1.56 4.16
CA VAL A 58 -19.92 -2.47 5.01
C VAL A 58 -19.77 -2.13 6.49
N ALA A 59 -18.56 -1.77 6.89
CA ALA A 59 -18.23 -1.37 8.26
C ALA A 59 -18.65 0.07 8.58
N ASN A 60 -18.84 0.89 7.57
CA ASN A 60 -18.92 2.36 7.65
C ASN A 60 -17.70 2.95 8.38
N ASP A 61 -16.50 2.47 8.01
CA ASP A 61 -15.22 2.88 8.58
C ASP A 61 -14.15 2.94 7.49
N TYR A 62 -13.66 4.15 7.21
CA TYR A 62 -12.64 4.43 6.18
C TYR A 62 -11.30 4.88 6.78
N THR A 63 -11.16 4.82 8.11
CA THR A 63 -10.01 5.40 8.84
C THR A 63 -8.68 4.73 8.53
N THR A 64 -8.68 3.46 8.09
CA THR A 64 -7.45 2.69 7.84
C THR A 64 -7.10 2.54 6.36
N ILE A 65 -8.06 2.70 5.44
CA ILE A 65 -7.88 2.38 4.03
C ILE A 65 -6.83 3.26 3.33
N GLY A 66 -6.66 4.51 3.79
CA GLY A 66 -5.61 5.40 3.30
C GLY A 66 -4.21 4.88 3.65
N GLN A 67 -4.03 4.26 4.84
CA GLN A 67 -2.78 3.60 5.19
C GLN A 67 -2.52 2.37 4.30
N ASP A 68 -3.57 1.60 3.95
CA ASP A 68 -3.45 0.51 2.99
C ASP A 68 -2.94 1.00 1.64
N LEU A 69 -3.47 2.13 1.14
CA LEU A 69 -3.06 2.70 -0.14
C LEU A 69 -1.56 3.01 -0.16
N VAL A 70 -1.06 3.69 0.88
CA VAL A 70 0.37 3.99 1.01
C VAL A 70 1.20 2.71 1.11
N ALA A 71 0.73 1.73 1.91
CA ALA A 71 1.44 0.47 2.11
C ALA A 71 1.60 -0.32 0.79
N MET A 72 0.54 -0.40 -0.02
CA MET A 72 0.59 -1.12 -1.30
C MET A 72 1.64 -0.54 -2.24
N CYS A 73 1.74 0.79 -2.31
CA CYS A 73 2.73 1.46 -3.16
C CYS A 73 4.16 1.37 -2.58
N VAL A 74 4.33 1.71 -1.30
CA VAL A 74 5.68 1.81 -0.71
C VAL A 74 6.34 0.45 -0.53
N ASN A 75 5.57 -0.60 -0.21
CA ASN A 75 6.10 -1.93 -0.05
C ASN A 75 6.66 -2.51 -1.36
N ASP A 76 6.19 -2.03 -2.51
CA ASP A 76 6.75 -2.41 -3.81
C ASP A 76 8.12 -1.75 -4.03
N ILE A 77 8.24 -0.44 -3.85
CA ILE A 77 9.51 0.26 -4.16
C ILE A 77 10.64 -0.12 -3.21
N ILE A 78 10.35 -0.43 -1.94
CA ILE A 78 11.38 -0.86 -1.00
C ILE A 78 11.98 -2.21 -1.35
N THR A 79 11.29 -3.06 -2.14
CA THR A 79 11.86 -4.33 -2.62
C THR A 79 13.09 -4.14 -3.49
N CYS A 80 13.23 -2.96 -4.11
CA CYS A 80 14.40 -2.57 -4.90
C CYS A 80 15.51 -1.91 -4.04
N GLY A 81 15.34 -1.84 -2.71
CA GLY A 81 16.27 -1.12 -1.82
C GLY A 81 16.01 0.39 -1.78
N ALA A 82 14.98 0.90 -2.44
CA ALA A 82 14.74 2.32 -2.55
C ALA A 82 14.22 2.91 -1.24
N LYS A 83 14.88 3.98 -0.77
CA LYS A 83 14.41 4.80 0.34
C LYS A 83 13.22 5.63 -0.11
N PRO A 84 12.05 5.52 0.55
CA PRO A 84 10.87 6.29 0.21
C PRO A 84 11.11 7.80 0.32
N LEU A 85 10.57 8.60 -0.62
CA LEU A 85 10.73 10.04 -0.69
C LEU A 85 9.39 10.75 -0.57
N TYR A 86 8.48 10.51 -1.52
CA TYR A 86 7.19 11.22 -1.57
C TYR A 86 6.08 10.35 -2.12
N PHE A 87 4.87 10.79 -1.84
CA PHE A 87 3.62 10.18 -2.24
C PHE A 87 2.70 11.17 -2.95
N LEU A 88 1.91 10.67 -3.89
CA LEU A 88 0.80 11.35 -4.55
C LEU A 88 -0.41 10.41 -4.50
N ASP A 89 -1.60 10.95 -4.31
CA ASP A 89 -2.84 10.20 -4.36
C ASP A 89 -3.76 10.65 -5.49
N TYR A 90 -4.62 9.74 -5.93
CA TYR A 90 -5.79 10.04 -6.76
C TYR A 90 -7.00 9.39 -6.12
N ILE A 91 -7.99 10.20 -5.78
CA ILE A 91 -9.23 9.74 -5.18
C ILE A 91 -10.39 10.10 -6.10
N SER A 92 -11.13 9.09 -6.53
CA SER A 92 -12.37 9.24 -7.27
C SER A 92 -13.55 8.91 -6.36
N THR A 93 -14.54 9.80 -6.30
CA THR A 93 -15.72 9.64 -5.45
C THR A 93 -16.97 10.19 -6.12
N GLN A 94 -18.15 9.80 -5.64
CA GLN A 94 -19.40 10.41 -6.07
C GLN A 94 -19.61 11.79 -5.43
N LYS A 95 -19.11 11.99 -4.22
CA LYS A 95 -19.28 13.21 -3.44
C LYS A 95 -18.14 13.35 -2.43
N ILE A 96 -17.70 14.58 -2.21
CA ILE A 96 -16.81 14.94 -1.11
C ILE A 96 -17.63 14.92 0.18
N ASP A 97 -17.30 14.03 1.10
CA ASP A 97 -17.96 13.83 2.39
C ASP A 97 -16.94 13.59 3.53
N ASP A 98 -17.42 13.31 4.74
CA ASP A 98 -16.57 13.11 5.90
C ASP A 98 -15.68 11.86 5.78
N ASN A 99 -16.10 10.83 5.03
CA ASN A 99 -15.30 9.64 4.80
C ASN A 99 -14.00 9.96 4.03
N LEU A 100 -14.05 10.95 3.13
CA LEU A 100 -12.86 11.42 2.43
C LEU A 100 -11.81 11.97 3.41
N ALA A 101 -12.25 12.67 4.44
CA ALA A 101 -11.35 13.18 5.48
C ALA A 101 -10.66 12.03 6.25
N ASP A 102 -11.38 10.96 6.55
CA ASP A 102 -10.84 9.76 7.19
C ASP A 102 -9.82 9.06 6.29
N ILE A 103 -10.12 8.91 4.99
CA ILE A 103 -9.18 8.35 4.00
C ILE A 103 -7.88 9.16 3.98
N MET A 104 -7.98 10.50 3.92
CA MET A 104 -6.80 11.37 3.89
C MET A 104 -5.99 11.31 5.18
N VAL A 105 -6.63 11.21 6.34
CA VAL A 105 -5.93 10.97 7.62
C VAL A 105 -5.15 9.65 7.57
N GLY A 106 -5.75 8.62 7.00
CA GLY A 106 -5.09 7.34 6.77
C GLY A 106 -3.87 7.45 5.84
N ILE A 107 -3.98 8.20 4.73
CA ILE A 107 -2.87 8.45 3.79
C ILE A 107 -1.73 9.20 4.50
N LEU A 108 -2.04 10.28 5.19
CA LEU A 108 -1.03 11.05 5.95
C LEU A 108 -0.32 10.19 6.99
N LYS A 109 -1.09 9.34 7.70
CA LYS A 109 -0.51 8.40 8.67
C LYS A 109 0.39 7.37 8.02
N GLY A 110 -0.01 6.84 6.87
CA GLY A 110 0.80 5.92 6.08
C GLY A 110 2.12 6.57 5.61
N CYS A 111 2.05 7.80 5.11
CA CYS A 111 3.23 8.59 4.71
C CYS A 111 4.17 8.84 5.90
N GLU A 112 3.62 9.22 7.07
CA GLU A 112 4.40 9.40 8.30
C GLU A 112 5.15 8.11 8.67
N ILE A 113 4.47 6.95 8.68
CA ILE A 113 5.09 5.66 8.98
C ILE A 113 6.18 5.31 7.96
N ALA A 114 5.93 5.55 6.68
CA ALA A 114 6.88 5.25 5.61
C ALA A 114 8.05 6.24 5.53
N GLY A 115 7.99 7.36 6.25
CA GLY A 115 8.98 8.44 6.15
C GLY A 115 8.92 9.20 4.83
N MET A 116 7.73 9.31 4.23
CA MET A 116 7.48 10.03 2.98
C MET A 116 6.73 11.34 3.21
N GLU A 117 6.85 12.26 2.25
CA GLU A 117 6.03 13.47 2.19
C GLU A 117 4.86 13.26 1.21
N LEU A 118 3.63 13.60 1.62
CA LEU A 118 2.52 13.78 0.69
C LEU A 118 2.71 15.15 0.03
N ILE A 119 3.04 15.18 -1.27
CA ILE A 119 3.38 16.41 -1.99
C ILE A 119 2.30 16.92 -2.93
N GLY A 120 1.22 16.18 -3.11
CA GLY A 120 0.10 16.52 -3.96
C GLY A 120 -0.81 15.33 -4.18
N GLY A 121 -1.83 15.56 -4.97
CA GLY A 121 -2.82 14.56 -5.32
C GLY A 121 -3.98 15.17 -6.10
N GLU A 122 -5.02 14.40 -6.35
CA GLU A 122 -6.24 14.83 -7.03
C GLU A 122 -7.45 14.16 -6.41
N THR A 123 -8.53 14.92 -6.24
CA THR A 123 -9.85 14.39 -5.85
C THR A 123 -10.86 14.72 -6.93
N ALA A 124 -11.41 13.70 -7.59
CA ALA A 124 -12.36 13.84 -8.67
C ALA A 124 -13.76 13.37 -8.26
N GLU A 125 -14.78 14.24 -8.44
CA GLU A 125 -16.17 13.85 -8.30
C GLU A 125 -16.73 13.29 -9.61
N HIS A 126 -17.34 12.10 -9.55
CA HIS A 126 -17.99 11.42 -10.68
C HIS A 126 -19.43 11.04 -10.36
N THR A 127 -20.39 11.68 -11.01
CA THR A 127 -21.83 11.51 -10.76
C THR A 127 -22.39 10.09 -10.94
N ARG A 128 -21.62 9.19 -11.54
CA ARG A 128 -22.04 7.79 -11.81
C ARG A 128 -21.27 6.75 -11.00
N GLN A 129 -20.37 7.17 -10.15
CA GLN A 129 -19.57 6.28 -9.31
C GLN A 129 -20.21 6.22 -7.92
N ASN A 130 -20.60 5.05 -7.48
CA ASN A 130 -21.25 4.86 -6.18
C ASN A 130 -20.28 4.57 -5.04
N GLU A 131 -18.96 4.56 -5.31
CA GLU A 131 -17.94 4.12 -4.37
C GLU A 131 -16.67 4.95 -4.55
N TYR A 132 -15.82 4.97 -3.52
CA TYR A 132 -14.47 5.48 -3.64
C TYR A 132 -13.61 4.56 -4.50
N ASP A 133 -12.78 5.15 -5.33
CA ASP A 133 -11.66 4.49 -5.98
C ASP A 133 -10.37 5.23 -5.63
N LEU A 134 -9.37 4.50 -5.20
CA LEU A 134 -8.14 5.06 -4.66
C LEU A 134 -6.95 4.53 -5.46
N ALA A 135 -6.12 5.44 -5.96
CA ALA A 135 -4.83 5.12 -6.55
C ALA A 135 -3.72 5.93 -5.86
N GLY A 136 -2.63 5.27 -5.53
CA GLY A 136 -1.44 5.88 -4.95
C GLY A 136 -0.27 5.81 -5.90
N PHE A 137 0.63 6.78 -5.79
CA PHE A 137 1.86 6.87 -6.55
C PHE A 137 2.97 7.25 -5.58
N CYS A 138 4.00 6.44 -5.46
CA CYS A 138 5.14 6.79 -4.63
C CYS A 138 6.44 6.75 -5.43
N THR A 139 7.42 7.50 -4.95
CA THR A 139 8.77 7.48 -5.50
C THR A 139 9.78 7.39 -4.36
N GLY A 140 10.74 6.53 -4.52
CA GLY A 140 11.91 6.39 -3.67
C GLY A 140 13.19 6.57 -4.46
N ILE A 141 14.33 6.53 -3.77
CA ILE A 141 15.67 6.70 -4.33
C ILE A 141 16.60 5.62 -3.79
N VAL A 142 17.46 5.10 -4.64
CA VAL A 142 18.51 4.17 -4.26
C VAL A 142 19.79 4.50 -5.04
N GLU A 143 20.96 4.27 -4.43
CA GLU A 143 22.21 4.32 -5.17
C GLU A 143 22.28 3.12 -6.12
N LYS A 144 22.71 3.32 -7.35
CA LYS A 144 22.77 2.27 -8.40
C LYS A 144 23.50 1.01 -7.95
N THR A 145 24.55 1.17 -7.17
CA THR A 145 25.34 0.06 -6.63
C THR A 145 24.64 -0.70 -5.48
N GLU A 146 23.58 -0.11 -4.91
CA GLU A 146 22.78 -0.69 -3.83
C GLU A 146 21.41 -1.20 -4.31
N LEU A 147 21.15 -1.11 -5.63
CA LEU A 147 19.89 -1.57 -6.22
C LEU A 147 19.75 -3.09 -6.03
N ILE A 148 18.59 -3.48 -5.48
CA ILE A 148 18.25 -4.89 -5.26
C ILE A 148 17.33 -5.35 -6.39
N ASP A 149 17.81 -6.29 -7.21
CA ASP A 149 17.08 -6.86 -8.34
C ASP A 149 17.05 -8.41 -8.34
N GLY A 150 17.62 -9.02 -7.31
CA GLY A 150 17.71 -10.47 -7.18
C GLY A 150 18.89 -11.10 -7.93
N SER A 151 19.63 -10.37 -8.76
CA SER A 151 20.72 -10.90 -9.59
C SER A 151 21.86 -11.52 -8.80
N LEU A 152 22.03 -11.12 -7.55
CA LEU A 152 23.07 -11.60 -6.64
C LEU A 152 22.65 -12.81 -5.80
N ILE A 153 21.40 -13.27 -5.92
CA ILE A 153 20.91 -14.44 -5.18
C ILE A 153 21.66 -15.71 -5.62
N GLN A 154 22.08 -16.50 -4.65
CA GLN A 154 22.85 -17.73 -4.87
C GLN A 154 22.18 -18.94 -4.22
N ALA A 155 22.51 -20.14 -4.70
CA ALA A 155 22.06 -21.38 -4.08
C ALA A 155 22.64 -21.50 -2.64
N GLY A 156 21.75 -21.71 -1.69
CA GLY A 156 22.10 -21.77 -0.27
C GLY A 156 21.76 -20.50 0.52
N ASP A 157 21.40 -19.42 -0.14
CA ASP A 157 20.91 -18.22 0.53
C ASP A 157 19.63 -18.53 1.34
N LYS A 158 19.46 -17.80 2.44
CA LYS A 158 18.34 -18.01 3.34
C LYS A 158 17.17 -17.11 2.96
N ILE A 159 15.98 -17.70 2.93
CA ILE A 159 14.73 -16.97 2.76
C ILE A 159 14.16 -16.66 4.14
N ILE A 160 13.90 -15.39 4.40
CA ILE A 160 13.30 -14.90 5.65
C ILE A 160 11.94 -14.29 5.31
N GLY A 161 10.89 -14.74 6.00
CA GLY A 161 9.56 -14.17 5.89
C GLY A 161 9.30 -13.13 6.98
N LEU A 162 8.82 -11.96 6.59
CA LEU A 162 8.27 -10.97 7.51
C LEU A 162 6.76 -11.22 7.66
N PRO A 163 6.22 -11.23 8.90
CA PRO A 163 4.80 -11.52 9.12
C PRO A 163 3.93 -10.37 8.59
N SER A 164 2.71 -10.71 8.17
CA SER A 164 1.67 -9.74 7.85
C SER A 164 0.84 -9.39 9.10
N SER A 165 0.15 -8.24 9.06
CA SER A 165 -0.84 -7.86 10.07
C SER A 165 -2.18 -8.59 9.90
N GLY A 166 -2.34 -9.36 8.84
CA GLY A 166 -3.57 -10.07 8.45
C GLY A 166 -3.65 -10.21 6.93
N VAL A 167 -4.83 -10.03 6.39
CA VAL A 167 -5.09 -10.18 4.94
C VAL A 167 -4.44 -9.08 4.10
N HIS A 168 -4.05 -7.97 4.73
CA HIS A 168 -3.55 -6.78 4.08
C HIS A 168 -4.59 -6.16 3.13
N SER A 169 -4.26 -6.00 1.84
CA SER A 169 -5.18 -5.49 0.82
C SER A 169 -5.41 -6.46 -0.33
N ASN A 170 -5.09 -7.75 -0.14
CA ASN A 170 -5.23 -8.79 -1.15
C ASN A 170 -6.25 -9.86 -0.75
N GLY A 171 -6.85 -10.54 -1.75
CA GLY A 171 -7.84 -11.59 -1.50
C GLY A 171 -9.27 -11.08 -1.23
N TYR A 172 -9.51 -9.79 -1.24
CA TYR A 172 -10.82 -9.21 -0.90
C TYR A 172 -11.93 -9.48 -1.91
N THR A 173 -11.61 -9.85 -3.14
CA THR A 173 -12.64 -10.31 -4.09
C THR A 173 -13.36 -11.55 -3.55
N LEU A 174 -12.61 -12.52 -3.02
CA LEU A 174 -13.18 -13.72 -2.40
C LEU A 174 -13.93 -13.38 -1.09
N ILE A 175 -13.33 -12.54 -0.24
CA ILE A 175 -13.94 -12.13 1.03
C ILE A 175 -15.27 -11.41 0.79
N ASN A 176 -15.33 -10.50 -0.18
CA ASN A 176 -16.56 -9.80 -0.56
C ASN A 176 -17.63 -10.76 -1.09
N ASP A 177 -17.25 -11.78 -1.89
CA ASP A 177 -18.18 -12.82 -2.32
C ASP A 177 -18.73 -13.63 -1.13
N MET A 178 -17.88 -13.95 -0.16
CA MET A 178 -18.30 -14.67 1.06
C MET A 178 -19.24 -13.80 1.92
N LEU A 179 -19.00 -12.50 2.04
CA LEU A 179 -19.89 -11.55 2.72
C LEU A 179 -21.22 -11.43 1.98
N TRP A 180 -21.19 -11.26 0.67
CA TRP A 180 -22.38 -11.12 -0.16
C TRP A 180 -23.27 -12.39 -0.11
N ARG A 181 -22.65 -13.58 -0.09
CA ARG A 181 -23.36 -14.86 0.09
C ARG A 181 -23.72 -15.17 1.54
N GLN A 182 -23.50 -14.25 2.46
CA GLN A 182 -23.76 -14.40 3.90
C GLN A 182 -23.06 -15.62 4.53
N LYS A 183 -21.92 -16.04 3.99
CA LYS A 183 -21.06 -17.08 4.58
C LYS A 183 -20.26 -16.56 5.76
N ILE A 184 -19.97 -15.26 5.77
CA ILE A 184 -19.34 -14.54 6.87
C ILE A 184 -20.08 -13.22 7.11
N TYR A 185 -19.93 -12.68 8.32
CA TYR A 185 -20.43 -11.35 8.68
C TYR A 185 -19.25 -10.51 9.17
N TYR A 186 -19.17 -9.26 8.71
CA TYR A 186 -18.10 -8.35 9.12
C TYR A 186 -17.98 -8.24 10.64
N LYS A 187 -19.10 -8.22 11.38
CA LYS A 187 -19.11 -8.12 12.85
C LYS A 187 -18.35 -9.24 13.55
N ASP A 188 -18.20 -10.37 12.90
CA ASP A 188 -17.47 -11.53 13.42
C ASP A 188 -15.99 -11.53 13.01
N MET A 189 -15.60 -10.63 12.11
CA MET A 189 -14.25 -10.52 11.53
C MET A 189 -13.80 -9.06 11.39
N PRO A 190 -13.80 -8.26 12.47
CA PRO A 190 -13.38 -6.86 12.40
C PRO A 190 -11.91 -6.71 11.97
N GLU A 191 -11.12 -7.77 12.11
CA GLU A 191 -9.72 -7.86 11.66
C GLU A 191 -9.55 -7.65 10.14
N LEU A 192 -10.64 -7.75 9.36
CA LEU A 192 -10.62 -7.44 7.92
C LEU A 192 -10.32 -5.96 7.62
N LEU A 193 -10.50 -5.05 8.57
CA LEU A 193 -10.08 -3.65 8.46
C LEU A 193 -8.66 -3.39 8.95
N THR A 194 -7.96 -4.39 9.49
CA THR A 194 -6.57 -4.18 9.92
C THR A 194 -5.74 -3.67 8.75
N PRO A 195 -5.05 -2.52 8.91
CA PRO A 195 -4.29 -1.93 7.83
C PRO A 195 -3.10 -2.80 7.44
N THR A 196 -2.74 -2.72 6.18
CA THR A 196 -1.54 -3.34 5.61
C THR A 196 -0.30 -2.82 6.33
N THR A 197 0.58 -3.72 6.72
CA THR A 197 1.85 -3.36 7.34
C THR A 197 2.71 -2.57 6.35
N ILE A 198 3.19 -1.41 6.77
CA ILE A 198 4.21 -0.64 6.05
C ILE A 198 5.58 -1.13 6.53
N TYR A 199 6.29 -1.86 5.67
CA TYR A 199 7.56 -2.46 6.04
C TYR A 199 8.76 -1.51 5.89
N ALA A 200 8.59 -0.34 5.30
CA ALA A 200 9.68 0.58 4.99
C ALA A 200 10.61 0.88 6.18
N PRO A 201 10.13 1.20 7.40
CA PRO A 201 11.04 1.47 8.52
C PRO A 201 11.92 0.27 8.90
N LEU A 202 11.34 -0.93 8.85
CA LEU A 202 12.06 -2.17 9.17
C LEU A 202 13.07 -2.51 8.07
N ILE A 203 12.64 -2.44 6.80
CA ILE A 203 13.50 -2.77 5.65
C ILE A 203 14.68 -1.80 5.56
N MET A 204 14.45 -0.49 5.69
CA MET A 204 15.53 0.49 5.66
C MET A 204 16.58 0.21 6.74
N LYS A 205 16.15 -0.14 7.95
CA LYS A 205 17.07 -0.53 9.02
C LYS A 205 17.82 -1.84 8.71
N LEU A 206 17.14 -2.84 8.17
CA LEU A 206 17.78 -4.12 7.82
C LEU A 206 18.83 -3.96 6.73
N LEU A 207 18.61 -3.06 5.76
CA LEU A 207 19.58 -2.77 4.69
C LEU A 207 20.86 -2.11 5.21
N GLU A 208 20.79 -1.38 6.33
CA GLU A 208 21.97 -0.82 6.98
C GLU A 208 22.83 -1.90 7.68
N GLU A 209 22.21 -3.00 8.11
CA GLU A 209 22.87 -4.01 8.95
C GLU A 209 23.23 -5.31 8.19
N PHE A 210 22.52 -5.62 7.10
CA PHE A 210 22.62 -6.92 6.43
C PHE A 210 22.68 -6.79 4.91
N PRO A 211 23.48 -7.67 4.24
CA PRO A 211 23.50 -7.74 2.79
C PRO A 211 22.25 -8.48 2.27
N ILE A 212 21.21 -7.76 1.96
CA ILE A 212 19.99 -8.31 1.37
C ILE A 212 20.11 -8.25 -0.15
N VAL A 213 20.02 -9.40 -0.82
CA VAL A 213 20.24 -9.54 -2.26
C VAL A 213 18.98 -9.76 -3.08
N GLY A 214 17.83 -9.92 -2.42
CA GLY A 214 16.53 -10.04 -3.08
C GLY A 214 15.38 -9.86 -2.09
N MET A 215 14.30 -9.27 -2.56
CA MET A 215 13.05 -9.09 -1.79
C MET A 215 11.84 -9.34 -2.67
N ALA A 216 10.76 -9.81 -2.07
CA ALA A 216 9.47 -9.98 -2.73
C ALA A 216 8.35 -9.48 -1.84
N HIS A 217 7.51 -8.60 -2.35
CA HIS A 217 6.26 -8.19 -1.73
C HIS A 217 5.18 -9.21 -2.11
N ILE A 218 4.63 -9.90 -1.10
CA ILE A 218 3.65 -10.96 -1.33
C ILE A 218 2.25 -10.34 -1.43
N THR A 219 1.73 -10.27 -2.65
CA THR A 219 0.43 -9.71 -3.01
C THR A 219 -0.42 -10.72 -3.77
N GLY A 220 -1.24 -10.29 -4.72
CA GLY A 220 -2.03 -11.18 -5.58
C GLY A 220 -1.18 -12.26 -6.25
N GLY A 221 -1.65 -13.48 -6.25
CA GLY A 221 -0.89 -14.65 -6.73
C GLY A 221 -0.05 -15.36 -5.65
N GLY A 222 0.04 -14.78 -4.45
CA GLY A 222 0.68 -15.39 -3.27
C GLY A 222 2.18 -15.62 -3.42
N LEU A 223 2.72 -16.54 -2.61
CA LEU A 223 4.15 -16.83 -2.55
C LEU A 223 4.71 -17.27 -3.91
N LEU A 224 4.03 -18.18 -4.61
CA LEU A 224 4.52 -18.74 -5.86
C LEU A 224 4.78 -17.66 -6.92
N SER A 225 3.79 -16.79 -7.16
CA SER A 225 3.89 -15.77 -8.20
C SER A 225 4.81 -14.60 -7.84
N ASN A 226 4.96 -14.27 -6.55
CA ASN A 226 5.72 -13.11 -6.16
C ASN A 226 7.18 -13.43 -5.85
N VAL A 227 7.47 -14.55 -5.16
CA VAL A 227 8.85 -14.97 -4.88
C VAL A 227 9.62 -15.27 -6.18
N SER A 228 8.96 -15.88 -7.16
CA SER A 228 9.59 -16.18 -8.46
C SER A 228 10.06 -14.94 -9.22
N ARG A 229 9.55 -13.75 -8.92
CA ARG A 229 9.92 -12.50 -9.61
C ARG A 229 11.36 -12.03 -9.30
N CYS A 230 11.88 -12.40 -8.13
CA CYS A 230 13.26 -12.03 -7.75
C CYS A 230 14.26 -13.19 -7.83
N ILE A 231 13.81 -14.43 -8.10
CA ILE A 231 14.72 -15.58 -8.19
C ILE A 231 15.32 -15.66 -9.60
N PRO A 232 16.66 -15.69 -9.73
CA PRO A 232 17.34 -15.86 -11.02
C PRO A 232 17.00 -17.19 -11.71
N GLU A 233 17.11 -17.18 -13.04
CA GLU A 233 16.94 -18.40 -13.83
C GLU A 233 17.92 -19.51 -13.37
N GLY A 234 17.42 -20.73 -13.29
CA GLY A 234 18.18 -21.90 -12.81
C GLY A 234 18.20 -22.10 -11.30
N LEU A 235 17.64 -21.17 -10.53
CA LEU A 235 17.44 -21.32 -9.09
C LEU A 235 15.97 -21.60 -8.75
N LYS A 236 15.74 -22.08 -7.56
CA LYS A 236 14.38 -22.27 -6.99
C LYS A 236 14.37 -21.85 -5.52
N ALA A 237 13.23 -21.32 -5.08
CA ALA A 237 12.94 -21.13 -3.66
C ALA A 237 12.38 -22.44 -3.06
N ASP A 238 12.94 -22.87 -1.94
CA ASP A 238 12.43 -23.98 -1.15
C ASP A 238 11.83 -23.43 0.14
N ILE A 239 10.49 -23.40 0.22
CA ILE A 239 9.74 -22.75 1.29
C ILE A 239 9.04 -23.81 2.14
N ASN A 240 9.43 -23.91 3.42
CA ASN A 240 8.77 -24.77 4.37
C ASN A 240 7.54 -24.10 4.98
N TYR A 241 6.35 -24.49 4.54
CA TYR A 241 5.08 -23.94 5.02
C TYR A 241 4.80 -24.20 6.53
N ASN A 242 5.55 -25.06 7.18
CA ASN A 242 5.45 -25.30 8.62
C ASN A 242 6.40 -24.43 9.45
N SER A 243 7.17 -23.54 8.83
CA SER A 243 8.15 -22.70 9.52
C SER A 243 7.55 -21.45 10.20
N TRP A 244 6.25 -21.17 10.01
CA TRP A 244 5.55 -20.07 10.67
C TRP A 244 4.15 -20.49 11.13
N ASN A 245 3.60 -19.75 12.09
CA ASN A 245 2.22 -19.91 12.53
C ASN A 245 1.28 -19.14 11.59
N LEU A 246 0.28 -19.81 11.06
CA LEU A 246 -0.76 -19.18 10.24
C LEU A 246 -1.64 -18.29 11.14
N PRO A 247 -1.78 -16.99 10.88
CA PRO A 247 -2.67 -16.12 11.63
C PRO A 247 -4.11 -16.63 11.63
N GLU A 248 -4.83 -16.39 12.75
CA GLU A 248 -6.18 -16.92 12.97
C GLU A 248 -7.18 -16.54 11.88
N ILE A 249 -7.08 -15.32 11.34
CA ILE A 249 -7.96 -14.84 10.28
C ILE A 249 -7.89 -15.74 9.03
N PHE A 250 -6.70 -16.23 8.65
CA PHE A 250 -6.55 -17.13 7.51
C PHE A 250 -7.12 -18.51 7.80
N GLN A 251 -7.02 -18.97 9.06
CA GLN A 251 -7.65 -20.25 9.46
C GLN A 251 -9.16 -20.13 9.38
N LYS A 252 -9.75 -19.05 9.89
CA LYS A 252 -11.20 -18.77 9.80
C LYS A 252 -11.66 -18.74 8.34
N LEU A 253 -10.99 -17.97 7.49
CA LEU A 253 -11.34 -17.83 6.07
C LEU A 253 -11.21 -19.17 5.30
N SER A 254 -10.18 -19.96 5.58
CA SER A 254 -9.98 -21.27 4.96
C SER A 254 -11.09 -22.26 5.32
N LEU A 255 -11.50 -22.33 6.58
CA LEU A 255 -12.57 -23.24 7.05
C LEU A 255 -13.93 -22.89 6.42
N ILE A 256 -14.18 -21.62 6.14
CA ILE A 256 -15.46 -21.16 5.55
C ILE A 256 -15.48 -21.36 4.03
N HIS A 257 -14.30 -21.26 3.39
CA HIS A 257 -14.17 -21.46 1.95
C HIS A 257 -14.34 -22.92 1.51
N ILE A 258 -13.91 -23.86 2.34
CA ILE A 258 -14.08 -25.31 2.11
C ILE A 258 -15.54 -25.73 2.34
#